data_a9906735fae4333da97a2ac40b3c5996
#
_entry.id   a9906735fae4333da97a2ac40b3c5996
#
_cell.length_a   1.000
_cell.length_b   1.000
_cell.length_c   1.000
_cell.angle_alpha   90.00
_cell.angle_beta   90.00
_cell.angle_gamma   90.00
#
_symmetry.space_group_name_H-M   'P 1'
#
loop_
_entity.id
_entity.type
_entity.pdbx_description
1 polymer ?
#
loop_
_entity_poly.entity_id
_entity_poly.type
_entity_poly.pdbx_seq_one_letter_code
_entity_poly.pdbx_strand_id
1 'polypeptide(L)'
;VAAISAGGAGAVFWMWVTAIIGSSTAFIEATLAQLYKEKDPLYGGYRGGPAYYIHAYVEEKQKKKRNKVVISVLFAISGLLCWCGISQVISNSVVSSFKNAFSIPPIYMTVVLVAVAAVIVLRKDATVKILDMVVPVMAVCYFVITILIIVMNLGSLPGVFARIFEEAFGFRQAAAGGFGAVLMNGIKRGLFSNEAGSGSAPCAAAAAECDQPVKAGLVQALGGFVGTTVVCSRTAFIMLLAPEEKVTGLSGMDLLQTAMEHHLGRFGVIFIAATLFLFSFSTFLGILFYARCNVAYLFGDNWASQIAYKVLALVMLFIGGLAAYTFVWDLGDVGIGLMTIFNIIILYPQGEKALKELKEYEKEKRK
;
A
#
# COMPACT_ATOMS: atom_id res chain seq x y z
N VAL A 1 -5.20 -10.68 -2.16
CA VAL A 1 -5.51 -11.38 -3.41
C VAL A 1 -4.23 -11.84 -4.09
N ALA A 2 -3.35 -10.92 -4.53
CA ALA A 2 -2.12 -11.24 -5.27
C ALA A 2 -1.20 -12.25 -4.55
N ALA A 3 -1.14 -12.22 -3.21
CA ALA A 3 -0.36 -13.19 -2.43
C ALA A 3 -0.85 -14.62 -2.64
N ILE A 4 -2.17 -14.83 -2.57
CA ILE A 4 -2.78 -16.16 -2.71
C ILE A 4 -2.72 -16.65 -4.17
N SER A 5 -2.99 -15.78 -5.14
CA SER A 5 -2.94 -16.19 -6.55
C SER A 5 -1.54 -16.62 -7.02
N ALA A 6 -0.48 -16.04 -6.47
CA ALA A 6 0.90 -16.35 -6.88
C ALA A 6 1.65 -17.25 -5.88
N GLY A 7 1.29 -17.23 -4.61
CA GLY A 7 2.01 -17.94 -3.54
C GLY A 7 1.16 -18.95 -2.76
N GLY A 8 -0.12 -19.13 -3.11
CA GLY A 8 -1.02 -20.02 -2.37
C GLY A 8 -1.38 -19.51 -0.98
N ALA A 9 -2.03 -20.37 -0.18
CA ALA A 9 -2.46 -20.02 1.18
C ALA A 9 -1.28 -19.75 2.11
N GLY A 10 -0.15 -20.44 1.94
CA GLY A 10 1.05 -20.27 2.77
C GLY A 10 1.67 -18.88 2.70
N ALA A 11 1.46 -18.13 1.60
CA ALA A 11 1.92 -16.75 1.50
C ALA A 11 1.31 -15.83 2.57
N VAL A 12 0.10 -16.14 3.08
CA VAL A 12 -0.55 -15.39 4.16
C VAL A 12 0.26 -15.44 5.45
N PHE A 13 0.82 -16.60 5.80
CA PHE A 13 1.69 -16.75 6.96
C PHE A 13 2.90 -15.82 6.88
N TRP A 14 3.58 -15.81 5.73
CA TRP A 14 4.75 -14.96 5.53
C TRP A 14 4.40 -13.46 5.49
N MET A 15 3.18 -13.10 5.09
CA MET A 15 2.67 -11.74 5.27
C MET A 15 2.54 -11.36 6.75
N TRP A 16 2.08 -12.28 7.62
CA TRP A 16 2.03 -12.02 9.07
C TRP A 16 3.42 -11.82 9.66
N VAL A 17 4.37 -12.65 9.27
CA VAL A 17 5.77 -12.51 9.72
C VAL A 17 6.33 -11.15 9.30
N THR A 18 6.12 -10.73 8.06
CA THR A 18 6.56 -9.40 7.61
C THR A 18 5.85 -8.25 8.31
N ALA A 19 4.59 -8.42 8.73
CA ALA A 19 3.88 -7.40 9.51
C ALA A 19 4.49 -7.20 10.90
N ILE A 20 4.87 -8.31 11.57
CA ILE A 20 5.53 -8.26 12.87
C ILE A 20 6.89 -7.56 12.78
N ILE A 21 7.74 -8.01 11.85
CA ILE A 21 9.09 -7.45 11.66
C ILE A 21 8.99 -5.99 11.16
N GLY A 22 8.11 -5.75 10.19
CA GLY A 22 7.91 -4.45 9.57
C GLY A 22 7.40 -3.38 10.51
N SER A 23 6.68 -3.74 11.58
CA SER A 23 6.19 -2.76 12.56
C SER A 23 7.32 -1.95 13.20
N SER A 24 8.46 -2.59 13.49
CA SER A 24 9.63 -1.90 14.04
C SER A 24 10.26 -0.93 13.04
N THR A 25 10.32 -1.35 11.77
CA THR A 25 10.82 -0.51 10.66
C THR A 25 9.90 0.68 10.44
N ALA A 26 8.59 0.45 10.39
CA ALA A 26 7.59 1.50 10.23
C ALA A 26 7.63 2.55 11.36
N PHE A 27 7.88 2.09 12.60
CA PHE A 27 8.10 2.99 13.75
C PHE A 27 9.27 3.94 13.51
N ILE A 28 10.43 3.39 13.11
CA ILE A 28 11.64 4.18 12.87
C ILE A 28 11.41 5.17 11.74
N GLU A 29 10.86 4.72 10.61
CA GLU A 29 10.59 5.55 9.43
C GLU A 29 9.69 6.75 9.75
N ALA A 30 8.57 6.51 10.42
CA ALA A 30 7.61 7.56 10.73
C ALA A 30 8.14 8.54 11.79
N THR A 31 8.91 8.06 12.78
CA THR A 31 9.59 8.91 13.75
C THR A 31 10.62 9.81 13.07
N LEU A 32 11.46 9.26 12.19
CA LEU A 32 12.43 10.05 11.42
C LEU A 32 11.75 11.06 10.49
N ALA A 33 10.64 10.67 9.85
CA ALA A 33 9.89 11.57 8.99
C ALA A 33 9.35 12.79 9.74
N GLN A 34 8.92 12.60 10.98
CA GLN A 34 8.51 13.71 11.86
C GLN A 34 9.67 14.59 12.32
N LEU A 35 10.84 14.00 12.59
CA LEU A 35 12.03 14.75 13.00
C LEU A 35 12.59 15.64 11.89
N TYR A 36 12.47 15.20 10.64
CA TYR A 36 13.04 15.88 9.47
C TYR A 36 12.00 16.47 8.52
N LYS A 37 10.77 16.71 9.00
CA LYS A 37 9.73 17.34 8.20
C LYS A 37 10.01 18.82 7.95
N GLU A 38 9.59 19.31 6.79
CA GLU A 38 9.71 20.69 6.38
C GLU A 38 8.34 21.33 6.19
N LYS A 39 8.24 22.65 6.29
CA LYS A 39 7.02 23.39 5.94
C LYS A 39 6.73 23.26 4.44
N ASP A 40 5.46 23.07 4.13
CA ASP A 40 4.99 23.01 2.75
C ASP A 40 4.62 24.40 2.25
N PRO A 41 5.34 24.95 1.25
CA PRO A 41 5.11 26.32 0.80
C PRO A 41 3.87 26.49 -0.07
N LEU A 42 3.34 25.41 -0.73
CA LEU A 42 2.22 25.51 -1.66
C LEU A 42 0.87 25.22 -1.02
N TYR A 43 0.82 24.24 -0.11
CA TYR A 43 -0.45 23.78 0.45
C TYR A 43 -0.57 24.03 1.95
N GLY A 44 0.47 24.55 2.58
CA GLY A 44 0.55 24.71 4.03
C GLY A 44 0.76 23.38 4.77
N GLY A 45 0.95 23.42 6.10
CA GLY A 45 1.28 22.24 6.89
C GLY A 45 2.72 21.77 6.68
N TYR A 46 2.93 20.47 6.66
CA TYR A 46 4.25 19.84 6.58
C TYR A 46 4.34 18.82 5.46
N ARG A 47 5.55 18.62 4.98
CA ARG A 47 5.95 17.56 4.03
C ARG A 47 7.25 16.92 4.48
N GLY A 48 7.55 15.73 4.02
CA GLY A 48 8.77 15.01 4.36
C GLY A 48 8.78 13.62 3.77
N GLY A 49 9.46 12.73 4.44
CA GLY A 49 9.64 11.35 4.03
C GLY A 49 11.10 11.02 3.75
N PRO A 50 11.41 9.84 3.16
CA PRO A 50 12.77 9.36 3.05
C PRO A 50 13.71 10.29 2.29
N ALA A 51 13.26 10.91 1.18
CA ALA A 51 14.11 11.83 0.44
C ALA A 51 14.69 12.95 1.34
N TYR A 52 13.93 13.39 2.32
CA TYR A 52 14.30 14.47 3.25
C TYR A 52 15.19 13.97 4.39
N TYR A 53 14.81 12.90 5.11
CA TYR A 53 15.66 12.42 6.20
C TYR A 53 16.97 11.75 5.72
N ILE A 54 16.98 11.14 4.52
CA ILE A 54 18.21 10.64 3.87
C ILE A 54 19.13 11.83 3.56
N HIS A 55 18.58 12.90 3.01
CA HIS A 55 19.32 14.12 2.72
C HIS A 55 19.96 14.69 3.98
N ALA A 56 19.16 14.93 5.00
CA ALA A 56 19.62 15.48 6.27
C ALA A 56 20.70 14.62 6.92
N TYR A 57 20.54 13.29 6.92
CA TYR A 57 21.55 12.38 7.46
C TYR A 57 22.90 12.50 6.74
N VAL A 58 22.90 12.58 5.40
CA VAL A 58 24.16 12.68 4.65
C VAL A 58 24.84 14.03 4.91
N GLU A 59 24.07 15.12 5.01
CA GLU A 59 24.60 16.44 5.39
C GLU A 59 25.22 16.45 6.78
N GLU A 60 24.52 15.88 7.78
CA GLU A 60 25.03 15.76 9.15
C GLU A 60 26.33 14.94 9.21
N LYS A 61 26.37 13.79 8.51
CA LYS A 61 27.55 12.91 8.50
C LYS A 61 28.75 13.55 7.80
N GLN A 62 28.52 14.27 6.70
CA GLN A 62 29.58 14.91 5.93
C GLN A 62 29.91 16.33 6.41
N LYS A 63 29.13 16.87 7.36
CA LYS A 63 29.25 18.27 7.85
C LYS A 63 29.27 19.31 6.70
N LYS A 64 28.57 19.01 5.61
CA LYS A 64 28.55 19.84 4.41
C LYS A 64 27.13 19.93 3.87
N LYS A 65 26.61 21.15 3.73
CA LYS A 65 25.33 21.42 3.06
C LYS A 65 25.42 21.10 1.57
N ARG A 66 24.36 20.51 1.03
CA ARG A 66 24.22 20.12 -0.37
C ARG A 66 22.86 20.51 -0.90
N ASN A 67 22.80 20.92 -2.15
CA ASN A 67 21.48 21.16 -2.78
C ASN A 67 20.69 19.87 -3.01
N LYS A 68 21.38 18.78 -3.32
CA LYS A 68 20.81 17.44 -3.50
C LYS A 68 21.80 16.35 -3.10
N VAL A 69 21.28 15.25 -2.61
CA VAL A 69 22.06 14.06 -2.26
C VAL A 69 21.70 12.93 -3.21
N VAL A 70 22.68 12.24 -3.76
CA VAL A 70 22.50 11.20 -4.78
C VAL A 70 21.52 10.10 -4.34
N ILE A 71 21.68 9.58 -3.11
CA ILE A 71 20.80 8.52 -2.58
C ILE A 71 19.34 9.01 -2.45
N SER A 72 19.15 10.26 -2.00
CA SER A 72 17.81 10.87 -1.93
C SER A 72 17.20 11.07 -3.32
N VAL A 73 17.99 11.42 -4.32
CA VAL A 73 17.54 11.54 -5.71
C VAL A 73 17.14 10.17 -6.25
N LEU A 74 17.97 9.13 -6.03
CA LEU A 74 17.67 7.77 -6.45
C LEU A 74 16.41 7.23 -5.77
N PHE A 75 16.26 7.47 -4.46
CA PHE A 75 15.02 7.14 -3.73
C PHE A 75 13.81 7.83 -4.35
N ALA A 76 13.89 9.14 -4.60
CA ALA A 76 12.76 9.90 -5.12
C ALA A 76 12.36 9.47 -6.54
N ILE A 77 13.32 9.14 -7.40
CA ILE A 77 13.07 8.58 -8.75
C ILE A 77 12.41 7.20 -8.63
N SER A 78 12.93 6.33 -7.76
CA SER A 78 12.36 5.00 -7.52
C SER A 78 10.92 5.10 -6.99
N GLY A 79 10.65 6.10 -6.14
CA GLY A 79 9.30 6.41 -5.67
C GLY A 79 8.37 6.80 -6.81
N LEU A 80 8.78 7.66 -7.72
CA LEU A 80 7.96 8.03 -8.87
C LEU A 80 7.67 6.81 -9.78
N LEU A 81 8.66 5.94 -9.99
CA LEU A 81 8.47 4.68 -10.73
C LEU A 81 7.45 3.78 -10.03
N CYS A 82 7.57 3.63 -8.71
CA CYS A 82 6.64 2.86 -7.89
C CYS A 82 5.21 3.39 -8.02
N TRP A 83 5.01 4.70 -7.89
CA TRP A 83 3.68 5.32 -7.98
C TRP A 83 3.06 5.20 -9.37
N CYS A 84 3.87 5.20 -10.42
CA CYS A 84 3.41 4.86 -11.76
C CYS A 84 2.86 3.43 -11.81
N GLY A 85 3.58 2.46 -11.26
CA GLY A 85 3.14 1.06 -11.17
C GLY A 85 1.86 0.89 -10.36
N ILE A 86 1.80 1.47 -9.15
CA ILE A 86 0.63 1.35 -8.28
C ILE A 86 -0.60 2.04 -8.88
N SER A 87 -0.45 3.18 -9.56
CA SER A 87 -1.56 3.80 -10.29
C SER A 87 -2.14 2.86 -11.34
N GLN A 88 -1.28 2.11 -12.04
CA GLN A 88 -1.71 1.09 -13.01
C GLN A 88 -2.41 -0.09 -12.33
N VAL A 89 -1.90 -0.60 -11.20
CA VAL A 89 -2.53 -1.69 -10.42
C VAL A 89 -3.95 -1.28 -9.98
N ILE A 90 -4.12 -0.04 -9.51
CA ILE A 90 -5.43 0.50 -9.11
C ILE A 90 -6.41 0.44 -10.28
N SER A 91 -6.03 1.03 -11.42
CA SER A 91 -6.89 1.07 -12.60
C SER A 91 -7.22 -0.32 -13.12
N ASN A 92 -6.21 -1.21 -13.22
CA ASN A 92 -6.40 -2.58 -13.66
C ASN A 92 -7.40 -3.34 -12.79
N SER A 93 -7.27 -3.20 -11.47
CA SER A 93 -8.17 -3.87 -10.52
C SER A 93 -9.61 -3.37 -10.61
N VAL A 94 -9.82 -2.05 -10.72
CA VAL A 94 -11.16 -1.46 -10.88
C VAL A 94 -11.78 -1.91 -12.19
N VAL A 95 -11.07 -1.78 -13.29
CA VAL A 95 -11.57 -2.14 -14.64
C VAL A 95 -11.93 -3.62 -14.70
N SER A 96 -11.08 -4.51 -14.16
CA SER A 96 -11.37 -5.95 -14.10
C SER A 96 -12.61 -6.24 -13.26
N SER A 97 -12.76 -5.57 -12.10
CA SER A 97 -13.90 -5.80 -11.22
C SER A 97 -15.24 -5.37 -11.86
N PHE A 98 -15.25 -4.28 -12.61
CA PHE A 98 -16.44 -3.82 -13.33
C PHE A 98 -16.75 -4.67 -14.56
N LYS A 99 -15.73 -5.17 -15.25
CA LYS A 99 -15.91 -6.16 -16.32
C LYS A 99 -16.63 -7.40 -15.79
N ASN A 100 -16.20 -7.92 -14.63
CA ASN A 100 -16.78 -9.11 -14.03
C ASN A 100 -18.23 -8.86 -13.51
N ALA A 101 -18.47 -7.70 -12.87
CA ALA A 101 -19.75 -7.39 -12.28
C ALA A 101 -20.83 -7.02 -13.31
N PHE A 102 -20.46 -6.27 -14.36
CA PHE A 102 -21.40 -5.62 -15.27
C PHE A 102 -21.15 -5.92 -16.75
N SER A 103 -20.12 -6.73 -17.07
CA SER A 103 -19.69 -7.02 -18.44
C SER A 103 -19.33 -5.77 -19.27
N ILE A 104 -18.88 -4.70 -18.59
CA ILE A 104 -18.45 -3.46 -19.23
C ILE A 104 -17.10 -3.69 -19.90
N PRO A 105 -16.94 -3.37 -21.20
CA PRO A 105 -15.64 -3.44 -21.86
C PRO A 105 -14.59 -2.57 -21.16
N PRO A 106 -13.35 -3.07 -20.99
CA PRO A 106 -12.29 -2.40 -20.22
C PRO A 106 -12.05 -0.94 -20.63
N ILE A 107 -12.11 -0.64 -21.93
CA ILE A 107 -11.84 0.71 -22.43
C ILE A 107 -12.85 1.75 -21.90
N TYR A 108 -14.14 1.42 -21.84
CA TYR A 108 -15.16 2.36 -21.34
C TYR A 108 -14.98 2.65 -19.85
N MET A 109 -14.75 1.59 -19.05
CA MET A 109 -14.52 1.78 -17.62
C MET A 109 -13.22 2.55 -17.34
N THR A 110 -12.16 2.30 -18.14
CA THR A 110 -10.91 3.05 -18.06
C THR A 110 -11.12 4.53 -18.33
N VAL A 111 -11.85 4.89 -19.39
CA VAL A 111 -12.15 6.28 -19.73
C VAL A 111 -12.96 6.96 -18.62
N VAL A 112 -13.99 6.29 -18.10
CA VAL A 112 -14.79 6.81 -16.97
C VAL A 112 -13.92 7.03 -15.73
N LEU A 113 -13.09 6.06 -15.36
CA LEU A 113 -12.20 6.14 -14.21
C LEU A 113 -11.24 7.34 -14.34
N VAL A 114 -10.59 7.49 -15.49
CA VAL A 114 -9.66 8.59 -15.76
C VAL A 114 -10.37 9.93 -15.78
N ALA A 115 -11.56 10.02 -16.37
CA ALA A 115 -12.35 11.26 -16.39
C ALA A 115 -12.73 11.72 -14.98
N VAL A 116 -13.23 10.81 -14.15
CA VAL A 116 -13.56 11.11 -12.74
C VAL A 116 -12.29 11.49 -11.96
N ALA A 117 -11.19 10.74 -12.13
CA ALA A 117 -9.92 11.07 -11.50
C ALA A 117 -9.40 12.45 -11.92
N ALA A 118 -9.48 12.80 -13.22
CA ALA A 118 -9.07 14.10 -13.73
C ALA A 118 -9.87 15.25 -13.10
N VAL A 119 -11.18 15.12 -13.00
CA VAL A 119 -12.04 16.13 -12.36
C VAL A 119 -11.64 16.36 -10.91
N ILE A 120 -11.31 15.28 -10.18
CA ILE A 120 -10.93 15.38 -8.77
C ILE A 120 -9.52 15.97 -8.62
N VAL A 121 -8.54 15.45 -9.35
CA VAL A 121 -7.11 15.72 -9.17
C VAL A 121 -6.68 17.08 -9.70
N LEU A 122 -7.28 17.53 -10.81
CA LEU A 122 -6.91 18.81 -11.44
C LEU A 122 -7.54 20.03 -10.76
N ARG A 123 -8.53 19.85 -9.90
CA ARG A 123 -9.05 20.94 -9.07
C ARG A 123 -7.99 21.35 -8.05
N LYS A 124 -7.82 22.68 -7.87
CA LYS A 124 -6.88 23.23 -6.84
C LYS A 124 -7.34 22.91 -5.42
N ASP A 125 -8.64 22.94 -5.20
CA ASP A 125 -9.29 22.79 -3.88
C ASP A 125 -10.08 21.47 -3.78
N ALA A 126 -9.57 20.39 -4.36
CA ALA A 126 -10.21 19.10 -4.26
C ALA A 126 -10.18 18.61 -2.81
N THR A 127 -11.01 19.21 -2.00
CA THR A 127 -11.31 18.75 -0.65
C THR A 127 -12.13 17.48 -0.79
N VAL A 128 -11.50 16.36 -0.59
CA VAL A 128 -12.10 15.03 -0.74
C VAL A 128 -12.92 14.67 0.50
N LYS A 129 -13.56 15.68 1.13
CA LYS A 129 -14.40 15.51 2.34
C LYS A 129 -15.41 14.38 2.22
N ILE A 130 -15.93 14.16 1.01
CA ILE A 130 -16.84 13.04 0.75
C ILE A 130 -16.14 11.69 0.93
N LEU A 131 -14.92 11.56 0.45
CA LEU A 131 -14.15 10.31 0.62
C LEU A 131 -13.77 10.08 2.10
N ASP A 132 -13.47 11.14 2.85
CA ASP A 132 -13.16 11.03 4.28
C ASP A 132 -14.33 10.44 5.09
N MET A 133 -15.55 10.60 4.63
CA MET A 133 -16.73 10.00 5.25
C MET A 133 -17.12 8.66 4.62
N VAL A 134 -17.10 8.56 3.29
CA VAL A 134 -17.59 7.37 2.57
C VAL A 134 -16.64 6.18 2.72
N VAL A 135 -15.32 6.42 2.70
CA VAL A 135 -14.33 5.35 2.80
C VAL A 135 -14.38 4.60 4.14
N PRO A 136 -14.45 5.26 5.32
CA PRO A 136 -14.64 4.56 6.59
C PRO A 136 -15.95 3.76 6.66
N VAL A 137 -17.05 4.30 6.13
CA VAL A 137 -18.33 3.59 6.09
C VAL A 137 -18.21 2.31 5.24
N MET A 138 -17.61 2.41 4.05
CA MET A 138 -17.38 1.26 3.19
C MET A 138 -16.42 0.24 3.82
N ALA A 139 -15.40 0.72 4.54
CA ALA A 139 -14.49 -0.14 5.29
C ALA A 139 -15.24 -0.93 6.38
N VAL A 140 -16.14 -0.30 7.10
CA VAL A 140 -16.99 -0.96 8.10
C VAL A 140 -17.94 -1.96 7.41
N CYS A 141 -18.60 -1.60 6.32
CA CYS A 141 -19.45 -2.53 5.56
C CYS A 141 -18.65 -3.74 5.08
N TYR A 142 -17.47 -3.53 4.52
CA TYR A 142 -16.58 -4.62 4.10
C TYR A 142 -16.15 -5.49 5.29
N PHE A 143 -15.88 -4.87 6.44
CA PHE A 143 -15.55 -5.57 7.67
C PHE A 143 -16.68 -6.47 8.14
N VAL A 144 -17.90 -5.95 8.19
CA VAL A 144 -19.10 -6.70 8.63
C VAL A 144 -19.37 -7.87 7.69
N ILE A 145 -19.35 -7.64 6.38
CA ILE A 145 -19.57 -8.69 5.39
C ILE A 145 -18.52 -9.80 5.49
N THR A 146 -17.25 -9.43 5.65
CA THR A 146 -16.19 -10.44 5.77
C THR A 146 -16.27 -11.23 7.06
N ILE A 147 -16.65 -10.62 8.18
CA ILE A 147 -16.92 -11.34 9.43
C ILE A 147 -18.12 -12.27 9.25
N LEU A 148 -19.20 -11.82 8.62
CA LEU A 148 -20.37 -12.66 8.34
C LEU A 148 -19.98 -13.92 7.56
N ILE A 149 -19.19 -13.79 6.49
CA ILE A 149 -18.70 -14.94 5.72
C ILE A 149 -17.88 -15.89 6.60
N ILE A 150 -17.00 -15.36 7.45
CA ILE A 150 -16.19 -16.17 8.36
C ILE A 150 -17.06 -16.91 9.36
N VAL A 151 -18.05 -16.23 9.96
CA VAL A 151 -18.98 -16.83 10.93
C VAL A 151 -19.84 -17.91 10.29
N MET A 152 -20.31 -17.70 9.05
CA MET A 152 -21.06 -18.72 8.30
C MET A 152 -20.23 -19.97 7.98
N ASN A 153 -18.91 -19.86 7.97
CA ASN A 153 -17.98 -20.94 7.63
C ASN A 153 -17.04 -21.34 8.77
N LEU A 154 -17.46 -21.12 10.04
CA LEU A 154 -16.62 -21.41 11.23
C LEU A 154 -16.09 -22.84 11.27
N GLY A 155 -16.88 -23.81 10.81
CA GLY A 155 -16.46 -25.22 10.77
C GLY A 155 -15.29 -25.49 9.83
N SER A 156 -15.09 -24.67 8.79
CA SER A 156 -14.02 -24.80 7.81
C SER A 156 -12.73 -24.05 8.20
N LEU A 157 -12.81 -23.13 9.17
CA LEU A 157 -11.68 -22.31 9.60
C LEU A 157 -10.46 -23.12 10.06
N PRO A 158 -10.59 -24.18 10.89
CA PRO A 158 -9.43 -24.97 11.29
C PRO A 158 -8.68 -25.56 10.09
N GLY A 159 -9.41 -25.99 9.06
CA GLY A 159 -8.84 -26.50 7.80
C GLY A 159 -8.11 -25.41 7.03
N VAL A 160 -8.63 -24.19 7.00
CA VAL A 160 -7.95 -23.04 6.36
C VAL A 160 -6.64 -22.69 7.07
N PHE A 161 -6.64 -22.66 8.40
CA PHE A 161 -5.40 -22.44 9.15
C PHE A 161 -4.39 -23.58 8.94
N ALA A 162 -4.82 -24.83 9.00
CA ALA A 162 -3.95 -25.98 8.72
C ALA A 162 -3.32 -25.83 7.32
N ARG A 163 -4.12 -25.50 6.29
CA ARG A 163 -3.64 -25.25 4.93
C ARG A 163 -2.62 -24.12 4.86
N ILE A 164 -2.87 -23.00 5.54
CA ILE A 164 -1.92 -21.87 5.59
C ILE A 164 -0.57 -22.32 6.15
N PHE A 165 -0.55 -23.07 7.25
CA PHE A 165 0.71 -23.52 7.85
C PHE A 165 1.38 -24.64 7.03
N GLU A 166 0.64 -25.60 6.51
CA GLU A 166 1.19 -26.66 5.66
C GLU A 166 1.86 -26.12 4.40
N GLU A 167 1.20 -25.19 3.71
CA GLU A 167 1.73 -24.56 2.51
C GLU A 167 2.90 -23.60 2.84
N ALA A 168 2.85 -22.89 3.99
CA ALA A 168 3.89 -21.95 4.41
C ALA A 168 5.27 -22.60 4.58
N PHE A 169 5.30 -23.87 5.00
CA PHE A 169 6.53 -24.60 5.25
C PHE A 169 6.83 -25.69 4.19
N GLY A 170 6.10 -25.69 3.11
CA GLY A 170 6.34 -26.59 1.98
C GLY A 170 5.88 -28.03 2.19
N PHE A 171 5.09 -28.32 3.24
CA PHE A 171 4.51 -29.65 3.46
C PHE A 171 3.43 -30.01 2.42
N ARG A 172 2.83 -28.99 1.81
CA ARG A 172 1.90 -29.10 0.68
C ARG A 172 2.35 -28.14 -0.42
N GLN A 173 2.63 -28.65 -1.61
CA GLN A 173 2.98 -27.79 -2.75
C GLN A 173 1.74 -27.15 -3.32
N ALA A 174 1.57 -25.85 -3.09
CA ALA A 174 0.45 -25.07 -3.61
C ALA A 174 0.84 -24.16 -4.78
N ALA A 175 2.14 -23.84 -4.93
CA ALA A 175 2.63 -22.96 -5.98
C ALA A 175 3.62 -23.71 -6.90
N ALA A 176 3.62 -23.39 -8.18
CA ALA A 176 4.52 -23.99 -9.18
C ALA A 176 6.01 -23.83 -8.86
N GLY A 177 6.39 -22.87 -8.03
CA GLY A 177 7.76 -22.62 -7.55
C GLY A 177 8.11 -23.25 -6.21
N GLY A 178 7.21 -24.04 -5.60
CA GLY A 178 7.42 -24.66 -4.29
C GLY A 178 7.58 -23.64 -3.15
N PHE A 179 8.28 -24.04 -2.07
CA PHE A 179 8.49 -23.20 -0.87
C PHE A 179 9.05 -21.80 -1.17
N GLY A 180 10.00 -21.70 -2.12
CA GLY A 180 10.60 -20.42 -2.48
C GLY A 180 9.59 -19.41 -3.05
N ALA A 181 8.65 -19.88 -3.85
CA ALA A 181 7.59 -19.01 -4.39
C ALA A 181 6.60 -18.55 -3.30
N VAL A 182 6.22 -19.46 -2.39
CA VAL A 182 5.35 -19.16 -1.26
C VAL A 182 5.98 -18.08 -0.37
N LEU A 183 7.24 -18.29 0.05
CA LEU A 183 8.00 -17.36 0.88
C LEU A 183 8.15 -16.01 0.20
N MET A 184 8.62 -15.98 -1.06
CA MET A 184 8.90 -14.75 -1.80
C MET A 184 7.62 -13.94 -2.02
N ASN A 185 6.52 -14.57 -2.44
CA ASN A 185 5.26 -13.86 -2.63
C ASN A 185 4.65 -13.38 -1.31
N GLY A 186 4.78 -14.15 -0.23
CA GLY A 186 4.36 -13.71 1.09
C GLY A 186 5.13 -12.47 1.57
N ILE A 187 6.44 -12.48 1.44
CA ILE A 187 7.28 -11.33 1.80
C ILE A 187 6.96 -10.11 0.94
N LYS A 188 6.96 -10.26 -0.40
CA LYS A 188 6.65 -9.15 -1.32
C LYS A 188 5.30 -8.51 -1.02
N ARG A 189 4.25 -9.32 -0.88
CA ARG A 189 2.89 -8.82 -0.64
C ARG A 189 2.71 -8.31 0.78
N GLY A 190 3.46 -8.84 1.75
CA GLY A 190 3.51 -8.31 3.11
C GLY A 190 4.12 -6.92 3.15
N LEU A 191 5.28 -6.73 2.55
CA LEU A 191 5.94 -5.41 2.44
C LEU A 191 5.10 -4.41 1.65
N PHE A 192 4.41 -4.87 0.62
CA PHE A 192 3.46 -4.05 -0.13
C PHE A 192 2.27 -3.60 0.74
N SER A 193 1.81 -4.46 1.65
CA SER A 193 0.65 -4.21 2.50
C SER A 193 0.95 -3.30 3.69
N ASN A 194 2.08 -3.49 4.38
CA ASN A 194 2.45 -2.71 5.56
C ASN A 194 3.32 -1.49 5.25
N GLU A 195 3.80 -1.38 4.00
CA GLU A 195 4.68 -0.31 3.50
C GLU A 195 5.98 -0.12 4.30
N ALA A 196 6.29 -1.03 5.22
CA ALA A 196 7.44 -0.92 6.10
C ALA A 196 8.77 -1.10 5.35
N GLY A 197 9.67 -0.16 5.54
CA GLY A 197 10.97 -0.13 4.86
C GLY A 197 10.91 0.45 3.44
N SER A 198 9.73 0.56 2.82
CA SER A 198 9.60 1.12 1.47
C SER A 198 9.69 2.64 1.43
N GLY A 199 9.39 3.31 2.54
CA GLY A 199 9.46 4.77 2.63
C GLY A 199 8.24 5.51 2.06
N SER A 200 7.14 4.85 1.78
CA SER A 200 5.90 5.48 1.33
C SER A 200 5.13 6.11 2.48
N ALA A 201 4.80 5.32 3.50
CA ALA A 201 4.06 5.77 4.68
C ALA A 201 4.72 6.95 5.44
N PRO A 202 6.06 7.07 5.53
CA PRO A 202 6.72 8.23 6.10
C PRO A 202 6.35 9.58 5.47
N CYS A 203 5.96 9.61 4.19
CA CYS A 203 5.48 10.85 3.56
C CYS A 203 4.19 11.37 4.21
N ALA A 204 3.26 10.45 4.54
CA ALA A 204 2.04 10.79 5.27
C ALA A 204 2.34 11.11 6.75
N ALA A 205 3.22 10.32 7.37
CA ALA A 205 3.62 10.55 8.75
C ALA A 205 4.24 11.96 8.96
N ALA A 206 5.03 12.44 7.99
CA ALA A 206 5.61 13.80 8.05
C ALA A 206 4.56 14.91 7.99
N ALA A 207 3.46 14.70 7.25
CA ALA A 207 2.39 15.68 7.14
C ALA A 207 1.51 15.77 8.39
N ALA A 208 1.53 14.76 9.24
CA ALA A 208 0.73 14.74 10.45
C ALA A 208 1.23 15.80 11.45
N GLU A 209 0.29 16.50 12.07
CA GLU A 209 0.57 17.40 13.20
C GLU A 209 0.67 16.55 14.47
N CYS A 210 1.88 16.38 14.95
CA CYS A 210 2.17 15.66 16.19
C CYS A 210 3.04 16.53 17.09
N ASP A 211 2.71 16.53 18.36
CA ASP A 211 3.51 17.16 19.42
C ASP A 211 4.81 16.40 19.72
N GLN A 212 4.83 15.08 19.49
CA GLN A 212 5.99 14.23 19.69
C GLN A 212 6.17 13.25 18.53
N PRO A 213 7.36 13.19 17.90
CA PRO A 213 7.63 12.32 16.74
C PRO A 213 7.30 10.84 16.96
N VAL A 214 7.53 10.36 18.18
CA VAL A 214 7.28 8.97 18.60
C VAL A 214 5.82 8.55 18.44
N LYS A 215 4.88 9.47 18.67
CA LYS A 215 3.44 9.16 18.50
C LYS A 215 3.10 8.78 17.07
N ALA A 216 3.66 9.49 16.09
CA ALA A 216 3.50 9.13 14.69
C ALA A 216 4.13 7.76 14.38
N GLY A 217 5.29 7.48 14.95
CA GLY A 217 5.96 6.17 14.86
C GLY A 217 5.10 5.03 15.40
N LEU A 218 4.54 5.18 16.60
CA LEU A 218 3.68 4.16 17.23
C LEU A 218 2.38 3.93 16.44
N VAL A 219 1.75 5.00 15.96
CA VAL A 219 0.53 4.90 15.14
C VAL A 219 0.82 4.17 13.82
N GLN A 220 1.95 4.48 13.16
CA GLN A 220 2.33 3.83 11.92
C GLN A 220 2.67 2.34 12.11
N ALA A 221 3.40 2.00 13.18
CA ALA A 221 3.70 0.62 13.53
C ALA A 221 2.42 -0.22 13.75
N LEU A 222 1.49 0.33 14.53
CA LEU A 222 0.20 -0.32 14.80
C LEU A 222 -0.66 -0.42 13.52
N GLY A 223 -0.72 0.66 12.74
CA GLY A 223 -1.49 0.70 11.48
C GLY A 223 -1.01 -0.33 10.47
N GLY A 224 0.29 -0.43 10.24
CA GLY A 224 0.89 -1.44 9.34
C GLY A 224 0.67 -2.86 9.83
N PHE A 225 0.81 -3.11 11.14
CA PHE A 225 0.54 -4.41 11.75
C PHE A 225 -0.93 -4.83 11.59
N VAL A 226 -1.87 -4.00 12.02
CA VAL A 226 -3.31 -4.29 11.94
C VAL A 226 -3.78 -4.38 10.48
N GLY A 227 -3.29 -3.49 9.62
CA GLY A 227 -3.61 -3.51 8.19
C GLY A 227 -3.28 -4.85 7.54
N THR A 228 -2.10 -5.39 7.80
CA THR A 228 -1.66 -6.65 7.21
C THR A 228 -2.24 -7.87 7.93
N THR A 229 -2.22 -7.91 9.27
CA THR A 229 -2.66 -9.09 10.01
C THR A 229 -4.18 -9.24 10.09
N VAL A 230 -4.92 -8.14 10.17
CA VAL A 230 -6.38 -8.19 10.27
C VAL A 230 -7.05 -7.93 8.93
N VAL A 231 -6.74 -6.79 8.27
CA VAL A 231 -7.47 -6.38 7.06
C VAL A 231 -7.15 -7.30 5.88
N CYS A 232 -5.89 -7.63 5.63
CA CYS A 232 -5.52 -8.53 4.53
C CYS A 232 -5.94 -9.97 4.81
N SER A 233 -5.87 -10.45 6.05
CA SER A 233 -6.28 -11.82 6.40
C SER A 233 -7.77 -12.05 6.16
N ARG A 234 -8.62 -11.06 6.42
CA ARG A 234 -10.06 -11.18 6.13
C ARG A 234 -10.32 -11.46 4.66
N THR A 235 -9.67 -10.69 3.78
CA THR A 235 -9.75 -10.90 2.33
C THR A 235 -9.18 -12.25 1.92
N ALA A 236 -8.11 -12.71 2.59
CA ALA A 236 -7.55 -14.03 2.38
C ALA A 236 -8.55 -15.13 2.75
N PHE A 237 -9.21 -15.02 3.91
CA PHE A 237 -10.20 -16.01 4.34
C PHE A 237 -11.40 -16.11 3.40
N ILE A 238 -11.89 -15.00 2.81
CA ILE A 238 -12.95 -15.08 1.79
C ILE A 238 -12.55 -16.04 0.66
N MET A 239 -11.31 -15.91 0.17
CA MET A 239 -10.84 -16.75 -0.95
C MET A 239 -10.55 -18.18 -0.52
N LEU A 240 -9.99 -18.39 0.68
CA LEU A 240 -9.60 -19.71 1.18
C LEU A 240 -10.79 -20.53 1.73
N LEU A 241 -11.90 -19.89 2.08
CA LEU A 241 -13.16 -20.54 2.46
C LEU A 241 -14.02 -20.93 1.25
N ALA A 242 -13.71 -20.41 0.06
CA ALA A 242 -14.35 -20.85 -1.17
C ALA A 242 -13.81 -22.23 -1.60
N PRO A 243 -14.62 -23.08 -2.26
CA PRO A 243 -14.18 -24.38 -2.77
C PRO A 243 -12.99 -24.21 -3.73
N GLU A 244 -11.97 -25.01 -3.51
CA GLU A 244 -10.71 -24.95 -4.28
C GLU A 244 -10.96 -25.11 -5.78
N GLU A 245 -11.86 -26.00 -6.16
CA GLU A 245 -12.25 -26.27 -7.55
C GLU A 245 -12.75 -25.03 -8.31
N LYS A 246 -13.39 -24.09 -7.59
CA LYS A 246 -13.93 -22.85 -8.18
C LYS A 246 -12.91 -21.76 -8.36
N VAL A 247 -11.88 -21.75 -7.53
CA VAL A 247 -10.91 -20.64 -7.43
C VAL A 247 -9.53 -20.99 -7.98
N THR A 248 -9.23 -22.27 -8.22
CA THR A 248 -7.94 -22.70 -8.75
C THR A 248 -7.69 -22.13 -10.13
N GLY A 249 -6.46 -21.60 -10.32
CA GLY A 249 -6.03 -21.00 -11.59
C GLY A 249 -6.53 -19.59 -11.83
N LEU A 250 -7.37 -19.04 -10.94
CA LEU A 250 -7.82 -17.66 -11.03
C LEU A 250 -6.81 -16.70 -10.37
N SER A 251 -6.77 -15.48 -10.86
CA SER A 251 -5.90 -14.43 -10.34
C SER A 251 -6.60 -13.08 -10.25
N GLY A 252 -6.05 -12.15 -9.46
CA GLY A 252 -6.57 -10.80 -9.35
C GLY A 252 -8.04 -10.76 -8.94
N MET A 253 -8.81 -9.93 -9.62
CA MET A 253 -10.23 -9.75 -9.28
C MET A 253 -11.10 -10.95 -9.63
N ASP A 254 -10.71 -11.75 -10.62
CA ASP A 254 -11.43 -12.99 -10.95
C ASP A 254 -11.44 -13.94 -9.75
N LEU A 255 -10.30 -14.10 -9.06
CA LEU A 255 -10.21 -14.92 -7.85
C LEU A 255 -11.11 -14.39 -6.72
N LEU A 256 -11.01 -13.10 -6.40
CA LEU A 256 -11.76 -12.52 -5.29
C LEU A 256 -13.27 -12.50 -5.55
N GLN A 257 -13.67 -12.09 -6.77
CA GLN A 257 -15.08 -11.97 -7.10
C GLN A 257 -15.75 -13.33 -7.26
N THR A 258 -15.07 -14.35 -7.79
CA THR A 258 -15.58 -15.73 -7.82
C THR A 258 -15.77 -16.29 -6.40
N ALA A 259 -14.84 -16.04 -5.49
CA ALA A 259 -14.99 -16.42 -4.09
C ALA A 259 -16.18 -15.69 -3.42
N MET A 260 -16.35 -14.40 -3.69
CA MET A 260 -17.48 -13.62 -3.18
C MET A 260 -18.82 -14.07 -3.78
N GLU A 261 -18.82 -14.46 -5.06
CA GLU A 261 -20.02 -15.03 -5.70
C GLU A 261 -20.43 -16.34 -5.06
N HIS A 262 -19.47 -17.18 -4.69
CA HIS A 262 -19.77 -18.42 -3.94
C HIS A 262 -20.45 -18.13 -2.61
N HIS A 263 -19.99 -17.12 -1.85
CA HIS A 263 -20.52 -16.83 -0.51
C HIS A 263 -21.83 -16.02 -0.53
N LEU A 264 -21.98 -15.06 -1.44
CA LEU A 264 -23.03 -14.05 -1.44
C LEU A 264 -23.75 -13.90 -2.79
N GLY A 265 -23.48 -14.79 -3.75
CA GLY A 265 -24.04 -14.70 -5.09
C GLY A 265 -23.62 -13.40 -5.80
N ARG A 266 -24.43 -12.98 -6.77
CA ARG A 266 -24.17 -11.78 -7.58
C ARG A 266 -24.01 -10.49 -6.76
N PHE A 267 -24.65 -10.41 -5.58
CA PHE A 267 -24.46 -9.28 -4.67
C PHE A 267 -23.00 -9.12 -4.26
N GLY A 268 -22.31 -10.22 -3.95
CA GLY A 268 -20.88 -10.18 -3.59
C GLY A 268 -19.99 -9.62 -4.70
N VAL A 269 -20.25 -10.00 -5.93
CA VAL A 269 -19.49 -9.50 -7.11
C VAL A 269 -19.65 -7.98 -7.28
N ILE A 270 -20.90 -7.49 -7.21
CA ILE A 270 -21.24 -6.07 -7.34
C ILE A 270 -20.67 -5.28 -6.16
N PHE A 271 -20.80 -5.83 -4.94
CA PHE A 271 -20.26 -5.20 -3.73
C PHE A 271 -18.74 -4.98 -3.81
N ILE A 272 -17.97 -5.97 -4.29
CA ILE A 272 -16.52 -5.83 -4.50
C ILE A 272 -16.24 -4.73 -5.53
N ALA A 273 -16.96 -4.70 -6.65
CA ALA A 273 -16.73 -3.67 -7.67
C ALA A 273 -16.98 -2.26 -7.13
N ALA A 274 -18.08 -2.03 -6.41
CA ALA A 274 -18.41 -0.74 -5.81
C ALA A 274 -17.41 -0.33 -4.71
N THR A 275 -17.08 -1.25 -3.82
CA THR A 275 -16.15 -1.01 -2.72
C THR A 275 -14.74 -0.70 -3.24
N LEU A 276 -14.28 -1.47 -4.22
CA LEU A 276 -12.96 -1.26 -4.83
C LEU A 276 -12.88 0.07 -5.56
N PHE A 277 -13.93 0.47 -6.26
CA PHE A 277 -13.99 1.78 -6.93
C PHE A 277 -13.75 2.93 -5.93
N LEU A 278 -14.45 2.92 -4.80
CA LEU A 278 -14.33 3.95 -3.78
C LEU A 278 -12.96 3.92 -3.07
N PHE A 279 -12.47 2.74 -2.69
CA PHE A 279 -11.14 2.60 -2.10
C PHE A 279 -10.02 3.00 -3.06
N SER A 280 -10.19 2.72 -4.34
CA SER A 280 -9.21 3.08 -5.37
C SER A 280 -9.00 4.58 -5.50
N PHE A 281 -10.07 5.38 -5.40
CA PHE A 281 -9.91 6.84 -5.39
C PHE A 281 -9.17 7.35 -4.16
N SER A 282 -9.49 6.84 -2.98
CA SER A 282 -8.77 7.20 -1.74
C SER A 282 -7.29 6.83 -1.84
N THR A 283 -6.99 5.61 -2.29
CA THR A 283 -5.61 5.14 -2.48
C THR A 283 -4.88 5.97 -3.52
N PHE A 284 -5.52 6.27 -4.65
CA PHE A 284 -4.91 7.09 -5.70
C PHE A 284 -4.53 8.49 -5.22
N LEU A 285 -5.38 9.13 -4.43
CA LEU A 285 -5.07 10.43 -3.83
C LEU A 285 -3.92 10.36 -2.81
N GLY A 286 -3.87 9.29 -2.01
CA GLY A 286 -2.75 9.04 -1.10
C GLY A 286 -1.43 8.88 -1.85
N ILE A 287 -1.44 8.12 -2.95
CA ILE A 287 -0.26 7.94 -3.81
C ILE A 287 0.19 9.26 -4.44
N LEU A 288 -0.74 10.08 -4.91
CA LEU A 288 -0.41 11.41 -5.43
C LEU A 288 0.24 12.30 -4.37
N PHE A 289 -0.20 12.19 -3.12
CA PHE A 289 0.44 12.89 -2.03
C PHE A 289 1.89 12.41 -1.79
N TYR A 290 2.13 11.11 -1.81
CA TYR A 290 3.49 10.55 -1.69
C TYR A 290 4.38 10.96 -2.87
N ALA A 291 3.86 10.86 -4.09
CA ALA A 291 4.56 11.29 -5.30
C ALA A 291 4.95 12.77 -5.24
N ARG A 292 4.05 13.61 -4.72
CA ARG A 292 4.29 15.03 -4.54
C ARG A 292 5.54 15.32 -3.70
N CYS A 293 5.74 14.62 -2.59
CA CYS A 293 6.92 14.80 -1.74
C CYS A 293 8.22 14.55 -2.53
N ASN A 294 8.24 13.51 -3.35
CA ASN A 294 9.38 13.18 -4.20
C ASN A 294 9.57 14.17 -5.35
N VAL A 295 8.48 14.61 -5.99
CA VAL A 295 8.52 15.64 -7.05
C VAL A 295 9.05 16.97 -6.51
N ALA A 296 8.58 17.39 -5.33
CA ALA A 296 9.03 18.61 -4.68
C ALA A 296 10.53 18.55 -4.35
N TYR A 297 11.04 17.40 -3.93
CA TYR A 297 12.48 17.19 -3.69
C TYR A 297 13.30 17.26 -5.00
N LEU A 298 12.82 16.63 -6.09
CA LEU A 298 13.54 16.53 -7.35
C LEU A 298 13.52 17.82 -8.19
N PHE A 299 12.35 18.43 -8.31
CA PHE A 299 12.11 19.51 -9.27
C PHE A 299 11.75 20.85 -8.61
N GLY A 300 11.71 20.87 -7.27
CA GLY A 300 11.18 22.00 -6.52
C GLY A 300 9.65 22.00 -6.47
N ASP A 301 9.14 22.78 -5.54
CA ASP A 301 7.70 22.87 -5.29
C ASP A 301 7.11 24.05 -6.06
N ASN A 302 6.75 23.81 -7.31
CA ASN A 302 6.12 24.78 -8.17
C ASN A 302 4.91 24.19 -8.90
N TRP A 303 3.98 25.02 -9.32
CA TRP A 303 2.74 24.58 -9.96
C TRP A 303 2.95 23.75 -11.23
N ALA A 304 4.00 24.04 -11.99
CA ALA A 304 4.29 23.30 -13.23
C ALA A 304 4.66 21.84 -12.92
N SER A 305 5.59 21.62 -11.97
CA SER A 305 5.96 20.26 -11.54
C SER A 305 4.79 19.51 -10.93
N GLN A 306 3.93 20.23 -10.17
CA GLN A 306 2.73 19.65 -9.55
C GLN A 306 1.68 19.21 -10.58
N ILE A 307 1.47 19.98 -11.64
CA ILE A 307 0.56 19.60 -12.72
C ILE A 307 1.16 18.45 -13.55
N ALA A 308 2.44 18.51 -13.85
CA ALA A 308 3.10 17.50 -14.68
C ALA A 308 2.98 16.08 -14.09
N TYR A 309 3.24 15.91 -12.78
CA TYR A 309 3.11 14.57 -12.19
C TYR A 309 1.64 14.11 -12.06
N LYS A 310 0.69 15.02 -11.88
CA LYS A 310 -0.75 14.69 -11.88
C LYS A 310 -1.19 14.18 -13.25
N VAL A 311 -0.75 14.85 -14.32
CA VAL A 311 -1.02 14.41 -15.70
C VAL A 311 -0.37 13.04 -15.95
N LEU A 312 0.89 12.85 -15.53
CA LEU A 312 1.55 11.55 -15.64
C LEU A 312 0.77 10.46 -14.91
N ALA A 313 0.28 10.71 -13.71
CA ALA A 313 -0.52 9.75 -12.96
C ALA A 313 -1.85 9.39 -13.67
N LEU A 314 -2.52 10.36 -14.31
CA LEU A 314 -3.72 10.10 -15.12
C LEU A 314 -3.41 9.24 -16.35
N VAL A 315 -2.27 9.50 -17.01
CA VAL A 315 -1.78 8.65 -18.11
C VAL A 315 -1.51 7.22 -17.63
N MET A 316 -0.91 7.06 -16.44
CA MET A 316 -0.65 5.75 -15.85
C MET A 316 -1.96 5.01 -15.48
N LEU A 317 -2.98 5.71 -14.99
CA LEU A 317 -4.32 5.13 -14.80
C LEU A 317 -4.89 4.61 -16.13
N PHE A 318 -4.76 5.38 -17.21
CA PHE A 318 -5.26 4.97 -18.53
C PHE A 318 -4.54 3.72 -19.04
N ILE A 319 -3.21 3.72 -18.99
CA ILE A 319 -2.40 2.56 -19.41
C ILE A 319 -2.76 1.33 -18.57
N GLY A 320 -2.84 1.48 -17.25
CA GLY A 320 -3.12 0.38 -16.32
C GLY A 320 -4.46 -0.29 -16.52
N GLY A 321 -5.50 0.47 -16.90
CA GLY A 321 -6.83 -0.08 -17.18
C GLY A 321 -6.86 -1.03 -18.39
N LEU A 322 -5.88 -0.94 -19.27
CA LEU A 322 -5.76 -1.74 -20.49
C LEU A 322 -4.57 -2.72 -20.46
N ALA A 323 -3.68 -2.60 -19.50
CA ALA A 323 -2.47 -3.40 -19.38
C ALA A 323 -2.75 -4.80 -18.80
N ALA A 324 -1.82 -5.73 -19.03
CA ALA A 324 -1.86 -7.06 -18.44
C ALA A 324 -1.62 -7.00 -16.92
N TYR A 325 -2.34 -7.82 -16.17
CA TYR A 325 -2.25 -7.89 -14.71
C TYR A 325 -0.82 -8.09 -14.19
N THR A 326 -0.08 -9.02 -14.77
CA THR A 326 1.30 -9.31 -14.37
C THR A 326 2.22 -8.12 -14.58
N PHE A 327 2.11 -7.43 -15.71
CA PHE A 327 2.93 -6.27 -16.04
C PHE A 327 2.78 -5.14 -15.01
N VAL A 328 1.54 -4.80 -14.62
CA VAL A 328 1.32 -3.70 -13.67
C VAL A 328 1.84 -4.01 -12.27
N TRP A 329 1.75 -5.27 -11.84
CA TRP A 329 2.30 -5.71 -10.57
C TRP A 329 3.83 -5.76 -10.58
N ASP A 330 4.45 -6.24 -11.65
CA ASP A 330 5.92 -6.29 -11.77
C ASP A 330 6.53 -4.89 -11.73
N LEU A 331 5.90 -3.92 -12.40
CA LEU A 331 6.35 -2.53 -12.36
C LEU A 331 6.28 -1.94 -10.93
N GLY A 332 5.18 -2.20 -10.22
CA GLY A 332 5.04 -1.80 -8.82
C GLY A 332 6.09 -2.45 -7.91
N ASP A 333 6.34 -3.76 -8.07
CA ASP A 333 7.32 -4.51 -7.30
C ASP A 333 8.75 -4.01 -7.50
N VAL A 334 9.13 -3.68 -8.73
CA VAL A 334 10.45 -3.08 -9.03
C VAL A 334 10.59 -1.73 -8.33
N GLY A 335 9.57 -0.88 -8.41
CA GLY A 335 9.58 0.43 -7.77
C GLY A 335 9.74 0.33 -6.25
N ILE A 336 8.91 -0.50 -5.59
CA ILE A 336 8.99 -0.73 -4.14
C ILE A 336 10.33 -1.32 -3.74
N GLY A 337 10.84 -2.31 -4.50
CA GLY A 337 12.14 -2.94 -4.23
C GLY A 337 13.28 -1.92 -4.22
N LEU A 338 13.33 -1.06 -5.23
CA LEU A 338 14.35 -0.01 -5.32
C LEU A 338 14.22 1.02 -4.18
N MET A 339 13.00 1.50 -3.89
CA MET A 339 12.74 2.37 -2.75
C MET A 339 13.25 1.76 -1.45
N THR A 340 12.90 0.49 -1.21
CA THR A 340 13.29 -0.23 0.00
C THR A 340 14.81 -0.30 0.14
N ILE A 341 15.53 -0.62 -0.92
CA ILE A 341 17.00 -0.69 -0.89
C ILE A 341 17.60 0.65 -0.49
N PHE A 342 17.24 1.73 -1.16
CA PHE A 342 17.78 3.06 -0.87
C PHE A 342 17.39 3.57 0.52
N ASN A 343 16.24 3.20 1.00
CA ASN A 343 15.75 3.62 2.31
C ASN A 343 16.44 2.84 3.45
N ILE A 344 16.48 1.51 3.39
CA ILE A 344 17.04 0.66 4.46
C ILE A 344 18.51 0.95 4.72
N ILE A 345 19.31 1.23 3.67
CA ILE A 345 20.73 1.58 3.82
C ILE A 345 20.93 2.75 4.79
N ILE A 346 20.00 3.69 4.80
CA ILE A 346 20.08 4.88 5.66
C ILE A 346 19.26 4.70 6.95
N LEU A 347 18.19 3.94 6.90
CA LEU A 347 17.32 3.70 8.04
C LEU A 347 18.06 2.99 9.18
N TYR A 348 18.90 2.01 8.84
CA TYR A 348 19.65 1.24 9.82
C TYR A 348 20.56 2.13 10.69
N PRO A 349 21.45 2.98 10.15
CA PRO A 349 22.28 3.85 10.99
C PRO A 349 21.51 5.00 11.69
N GLN A 350 20.31 5.34 11.23
CA GLN A 350 19.46 6.36 11.88
C GLN A 350 18.52 5.79 12.95
N GLY A 351 18.40 4.48 13.04
CA GLY A 351 17.51 3.82 14.02
C GLY A 351 17.78 4.24 15.46
N GLU A 352 19.03 4.50 15.82
CA GLU A 352 19.39 4.98 17.15
C GLU A 352 18.73 6.30 17.53
N LYS A 353 18.52 7.22 16.55
CA LYS A 353 17.83 8.49 16.82
C LYS A 353 16.37 8.24 17.20
N ALA A 354 15.66 7.41 16.44
CA ALA A 354 14.28 7.07 16.74
C ALA A 354 14.13 6.34 18.08
N LEU A 355 15.08 5.46 18.41
CA LEU A 355 15.11 4.77 19.70
C LEU A 355 15.43 5.71 20.87
N LYS A 356 16.23 6.75 20.64
CA LYS A 356 16.50 7.78 21.65
C LYS A 356 15.23 8.57 21.95
N GLU A 357 14.51 9.03 20.93
CA GLU A 357 13.22 9.70 21.08
C GLU A 357 12.22 8.82 21.86
N LEU A 358 12.16 7.52 21.56
CA LEU A 358 11.30 6.58 22.29
C LEU A 358 11.65 6.52 23.79
N LYS A 359 12.94 6.42 24.12
CA LYS A 359 13.39 6.39 25.51
C LYS A 359 13.08 7.68 26.26
N GLU A 360 13.18 8.82 25.60
CA GLU A 360 12.82 10.13 26.17
C GLU A 360 11.31 10.20 26.41
N TYR A 361 10.50 9.80 25.45
CA TYR A 361 9.05 9.69 25.59
C TYR A 361 8.61 8.80 26.76
N GLU A 362 9.22 7.63 26.91
CA GLU A 362 8.92 6.72 28.03
C GLU A 362 9.28 7.32 29.39
N LYS A 363 10.39 8.07 29.47
CA LYS A 363 10.78 8.77 30.70
C LYS A 363 9.79 9.87 31.10
N GLU A 364 9.27 10.61 30.11
CA GLU A 364 8.27 11.65 30.35
C GLU A 364 6.93 11.06 30.84
N LYS A 365 6.52 9.92 30.32
CA LYS A 365 5.29 9.24 30.75
C LYS A 365 5.37 8.60 32.13
N ARG A 366 6.56 8.33 32.64
CA ARG A 366 6.77 7.76 33.98
C ARG A 366 6.86 8.81 35.07
N LYS A 367 6.96 10.09 34.73
CA LYS A 367 6.87 11.24 35.64
C LYS A 367 5.43 11.70 35.77
#